data_1351d77f5bbb5510b7335056f6ab46f7
#
_entry.id   1351d77f5bbb5510b7335056f6ab46f7
#
_cell.length_a   1.000
_cell.length_b   1.000
_cell.length_c   1.000
_cell.angle_alpha   90.00
_cell.angle_beta   90.00
_cell.angle_gamma   90.00
#
_symmetry.space_group_name_H-M   'P 1'
#
loop_
_entity.id
_entity.type
_entity.pdbx_description
1 polymer ?
#
loop_
_entity_poly.entity_id
_entity_poly.type
_entity_poly.pdbx_seq_one_letter_code
_entity_poly.pdbx_strand_id
1 'polypeptide(L)'
;MSVQEVLPLNGVASEQSGPFRADHLLVAEMVKPSSKVLDVGCGEGDLLQLLETRGIDGRGIELSREGVNRCVAKGLAVVQGDADTDLVNYPDDAFDYVILSQTLQATRQPKVVLENLLRIGRRAIVSFPNFGFWRMRLQLLIGGHMPRTENLPASWYDTANIHFCTIKDFVELCDEIHVKMERAEALDLYGRPLRLRLPWWVWNLFGEQGVFLLSRGGEK
;
A
#
# COMPACT_ATOMS: atom_id res chain seq x y z
N MET A 1 -36.67 17.80 -22.81
CA MET A 1 -35.68 16.72 -22.83
C MET A 1 -35.62 16.19 -21.40
N SER A 2 -36.22 15.03 -21.19
CA SER A 2 -36.38 14.40 -19.87
C SER A 2 -35.07 13.75 -19.43
N VAL A 3 -34.57 14.17 -18.26
CA VAL A 3 -33.48 13.52 -17.56
C VAL A 3 -34.06 12.20 -17.02
N GLN A 4 -33.60 11.08 -17.56
CA GLN A 4 -33.87 9.77 -16.95
C GLN A 4 -33.04 9.64 -15.68
N GLU A 5 -33.74 9.54 -14.58
CA GLU A 5 -33.25 9.18 -13.27
C GLU A 5 -32.64 7.77 -13.33
N VAL A 6 -31.30 7.69 -13.25
CA VAL A 6 -30.60 6.41 -13.12
C VAL A 6 -30.69 6.01 -11.66
N LEU A 7 -31.50 5.00 -11.37
CA LEU A 7 -31.60 4.37 -10.05
C LEU A 7 -30.20 3.91 -9.59
N PRO A 8 -29.83 4.18 -8.32
CA PRO A 8 -28.61 3.64 -7.75
C PRO A 8 -28.78 2.13 -7.57
N LEU A 9 -27.87 1.36 -8.13
CA LEU A 9 -27.70 -0.05 -7.79
C LEU A 9 -27.25 -0.14 -6.34
N ASN A 10 -28.22 -0.24 -5.45
CA ASN A 10 -28.02 -0.49 -4.04
C ASN A 10 -27.39 -1.86 -3.81
N GLY A 11 -26.27 -1.86 -3.09
CA GLY A 11 -26.00 -2.83 -2.03
C GLY A 11 -25.48 -4.19 -2.49
N VAL A 12 -24.18 -4.28 -2.69
CA VAL A 12 -23.44 -5.41 -2.13
C VAL A 12 -22.41 -4.79 -1.18
N ALA A 13 -22.81 -4.66 0.09
CA ALA A 13 -21.87 -4.40 1.16
C ALA A 13 -20.87 -5.55 1.14
N SER A 14 -19.61 -5.27 0.83
CA SER A 14 -18.53 -6.21 1.01
C SER A 14 -18.51 -6.58 2.50
N GLU A 15 -18.78 -7.84 2.81
CA GLU A 15 -18.45 -8.44 4.10
C GLU A 15 -16.91 -8.43 4.26
N GLN A 16 -16.34 -7.28 4.55
CA GLN A 16 -15.04 -7.19 5.19
C GLN A 16 -15.28 -7.59 6.65
N SER A 17 -15.13 -8.88 6.92
CA SER A 17 -15.32 -9.47 8.24
C SER A 17 -14.13 -9.15 9.16
N GLY A 18 -14.00 -7.88 9.59
CA GLY A 18 -12.98 -7.47 10.55
C GLY A 18 -12.74 -5.96 10.57
N PRO A 19 -12.19 -5.42 11.68
CA PRO A 19 -11.91 -4.00 11.83
C PRO A 19 -10.71 -3.52 11.00
N PHE A 20 -9.96 -4.42 10.34
CA PHE A 20 -8.75 -4.11 9.59
C PHE A 20 -8.88 -4.45 8.10
N ARG A 21 -8.22 -3.65 7.27
CA ARG A 21 -8.12 -3.89 5.83
C ARG A 21 -7.39 -5.22 5.54
N ALA A 22 -7.74 -5.87 4.43
CA ALA A 22 -7.16 -7.16 4.05
C ALA A 22 -5.64 -7.09 3.82
N ASP A 23 -5.15 -6.01 3.22
CA ASP A 23 -3.70 -5.79 3.04
C ASP A 23 -2.97 -5.61 4.39
N HIS A 24 -3.58 -4.96 5.39
CA HIS A 24 -3.00 -4.85 6.73
C HIS A 24 -2.82 -6.23 7.39
N LEU A 25 -3.80 -7.12 7.26
CA LEU A 25 -3.70 -8.47 7.79
C LEU A 25 -2.54 -9.24 7.16
N LEU A 26 -2.40 -9.14 5.83
CA LEU A 26 -1.33 -9.79 5.09
C LEU A 26 0.05 -9.17 5.41
N VAL A 27 0.14 -7.84 5.49
CA VAL A 27 1.37 -7.13 5.92
C VAL A 27 1.79 -7.58 7.30
N ALA A 28 0.86 -7.63 8.26
CA ALA A 28 1.15 -8.07 9.62
C ALA A 28 1.58 -9.56 9.72
N GLU A 29 1.17 -10.41 8.76
CA GLU A 29 1.67 -11.80 8.65
C GLU A 29 3.10 -11.88 8.12
N MET A 30 3.55 -10.89 7.33
CA MET A 30 4.91 -10.83 6.81
C MET A 30 5.93 -10.35 7.84
N VAL A 31 5.47 -9.65 8.88
CA VAL A 31 6.34 -9.13 9.96
C VAL A 31 6.56 -10.19 11.03
N LYS A 32 7.82 -10.41 11.40
CA LYS A 32 8.18 -11.33 12.48
C LYS A 32 7.84 -10.73 13.85
N PRO A 33 7.43 -11.55 14.83
CA PRO A 33 7.24 -11.09 16.20
C PRO A 33 8.50 -10.40 16.76
N SER A 34 8.29 -9.45 17.68
CA SER A 34 9.35 -8.67 18.35
C SER A 34 10.24 -7.84 17.41
N SER A 35 9.80 -7.59 16.17
CA SER A 35 10.50 -6.71 15.23
C SER A 35 10.22 -5.24 15.54
N LYS A 36 11.19 -4.38 15.19
CA LYS A 36 10.99 -2.93 15.12
C LYS A 36 10.49 -2.54 13.75
N VAL A 37 9.36 -1.86 13.70
CA VAL A 37 8.68 -1.49 12.45
C VAL A 37 8.51 0.01 12.37
N LEU A 38 8.77 0.58 11.17
CA LEU A 38 8.37 1.93 10.80
C LEU A 38 7.26 1.84 9.75
N ASP A 39 6.09 2.41 10.04
CA ASP A 39 4.96 2.54 9.10
C ASP A 39 4.95 3.96 8.51
N VAL A 40 5.23 4.07 7.22
CA VAL A 40 5.36 5.35 6.51
C VAL A 40 4.03 5.68 5.84
N GLY A 41 3.44 6.83 6.22
CA GLY A 41 2.08 7.18 5.83
C GLY A 41 1.06 6.35 6.60
N CYS A 42 1.21 6.28 7.92
CA CYS A 42 0.41 5.39 8.77
C CYS A 42 -1.06 5.80 8.93
N GLY A 43 -1.47 6.96 8.38
CA GLY A 43 -2.84 7.45 8.41
C GLY A 43 -3.39 7.57 9.83
N GLU A 44 -4.46 6.83 10.14
CA GLU A 44 -5.09 6.80 11.46
C GLU A 44 -4.48 5.75 12.42
N GLY A 45 -3.43 5.05 11.97
CA GLY A 45 -2.68 4.10 12.80
C GLY A 45 -3.29 2.69 12.89
N ASP A 46 -4.22 2.33 12.02
CA ASP A 46 -4.89 1.03 12.10
C ASP A 46 -3.92 -0.15 11.93
N LEU A 47 -2.93 -0.03 11.02
CA LEU A 47 -1.88 -1.03 10.89
C LEU A 47 -1.01 -1.10 12.15
N LEU A 48 -0.64 0.04 12.72
CA LEU A 48 0.14 0.09 13.96
C LEU A 48 -0.58 -0.57 15.13
N GLN A 49 -1.90 -0.34 15.27
CA GLN A 49 -2.71 -1.04 16.28
C GLN A 49 -2.70 -2.56 16.06
N LEU A 50 -2.85 -3.01 14.81
CA LEU A 50 -2.78 -4.43 14.49
C LEU A 50 -1.42 -5.04 14.84
N LEU A 51 -0.32 -4.34 14.55
CA LEU A 51 1.03 -4.76 14.87
C LEU A 51 1.25 -4.84 16.39
N GLU A 52 0.75 -3.86 17.14
CA GLU A 52 0.81 -3.85 18.61
C GLU A 52 0.11 -5.07 19.22
N THR A 53 -1.06 -5.48 18.71
CA THR A 53 -1.77 -6.70 19.17
C THR A 53 -0.94 -7.98 18.96
N ARG A 54 0.08 -7.94 18.11
CA ARG A 54 1.01 -9.04 17.80
C ARG A 54 2.34 -8.92 18.53
N GLY A 55 2.49 -7.95 19.44
CA GLY A 55 3.72 -7.71 20.21
C GLY A 55 4.87 -7.16 19.36
N ILE A 56 4.55 -6.36 18.32
CA ILE A 56 5.51 -5.73 17.41
C ILE A 56 5.68 -4.26 17.83
N ASP A 57 6.93 -3.77 17.98
CA ASP A 57 7.24 -2.35 18.27
C ASP A 57 7.07 -1.52 17.01
N GLY A 58 5.87 -0.98 16.82
CA GLY A 58 5.49 -0.16 15.67
C GLY A 58 5.65 1.33 15.95
N ARG A 59 6.27 2.05 15.02
CA ARG A 59 6.35 3.51 14.99
C ARG A 59 5.82 4.02 13.66
N GLY A 60 5.21 5.20 13.65
CA GLY A 60 4.64 5.77 12.45
C GLY A 60 5.23 7.13 12.08
N ILE A 61 5.23 7.43 10.79
CA ILE A 61 5.38 8.77 10.24
C ILE A 61 4.14 9.08 9.40
N GLU A 62 3.55 10.26 9.61
CA GLU A 62 2.32 10.67 8.93
C GLU A 62 2.39 12.16 8.57
N LEU A 63 2.02 12.48 7.33
CA LEU A 63 2.06 13.85 6.81
C LEU A 63 0.96 14.72 7.44
N SER A 64 -0.24 14.17 7.57
CA SER A 64 -1.42 14.86 8.07
C SER A 64 -1.35 15.04 9.59
N ARG A 65 -1.39 16.29 10.03
CA ARG A 65 -1.49 16.62 11.47
C ARG A 65 -2.71 15.97 12.12
N GLU A 66 -3.79 15.84 11.39
CA GLU A 66 -5.02 15.21 11.88
C GLU A 66 -4.81 13.69 12.08
N GLY A 67 -4.15 13.00 11.13
CA GLY A 67 -3.76 11.60 11.27
C GLY A 67 -2.86 11.38 12.48
N VAL A 68 -1.82 12.21 12.65
CA VAL A 68 -0.93 12.16 13.83
C VAL A 68 -1.73 12.30 15.13
N ASN A 69 -2.64 13.29 15.21
CA ASN A 69 -3.44 13.50 16.42
C ASN A 69 -4.33 12.28 16.73
N ARG A 70 -4.91 11.63 15.71
CA ARG A 70 -5.70 10.40 15.89
C ARG A 70 -4.84 9.25 16.40
N CYS A 71 -3.64 9.07 15.84
CA CYS A 71 -2.69 8.07 16.31
C CYS A 71 -2.28 8.28 17.77
N VAL A 72 -1.92 9.52 18.14
CA VAL A 72 -1.55 9.88 19.51
C VAL A 72 -2.72 9.66 20.48
N ALA A 73 -3.95 10.00 20.08
CA ALA A 73 -5.15 9.73 20.89
C ALA A 73 -5.38 8.22 21.14
N LYS A 74 -4.89 7.34 20.24
CA LYS A 74 -4.89 5.89 20.38
C LYS A 74 -3.68 5.36 21.19
N GLY A 75 -2.76 6.23 21.63
CA GLY A 75 -1.52 5.85 22.35
C GLY A 75 -0.38 5.37 21.45
N LEU A 76 -0.48 5.55 20.13
CA LEU A 76 0.51 5.08 19.17
C LEU A 76 1.69 6.05 19.07
N ALA A 77 2.90 5.50 18.85
CA ALA A 77 4.13 6.27 18.67
C ALA A 77 4.26 6.77 17.23
N VAL A 78 3.76 7.96 16.95
CA VAL A 78 3.74 8.57 15.60
C VAL A 78 4.31 9.96 15.64
N VAL A 79 5.09 10.32 14.60
CA VAL A 79 5.62 11.66 14.37
C VAL A 79 5.05 12.23 13.08
N GLN A 80 4.90 13.57 13.04
CA GLN A 80 4.56 14.23 11.79
C GLN A 80 5.78 14.32 10.88
N GLY A 81 5.62 13.95 9.61
CA GLY A 81 6.68 14.01 8.61
C GLY A 81 6.21 13.67 7.20
N ASP A 82 7.02 14.07 6.22
CA ASP A 82 6.80 13.82 4.80
C ASP A 82 7.72 12.69 4.32
N ALA A 83 7.14 11.63 3.73
CA ALA A 83 7.90 10.50 3.19
C ALA A 83 8.90 10.91 2.09
N ASP A 84 8.60 11.97 1.34
CA ASP A 84 9.47 12.45 0.27
C ASP A 84 10.72 13.20 0.77
N THR A 85 10.68 13.79 2.00
CA THR A 85 11.75 14.68 2.49
C THR A 85 12.41 14.20 3.78
N ASP A 86 11.69 13.52 4.64
CA ASP A 86 12.14 13.26 6.00
C ASP A 86 12.78 11.89 6.19
N LEU A 87 12.52 10.94 5.29
CA LEU A 87 13.12 9.61 5.34
C LEU A 87 14.65 9.65 5.28
N VAL A 88 15.24 10.63 4.60
CA VAL A 88 16.70 10.81 4.52
C VAL A 88 17.34 11.01 5.89
N ASN A 89 16.61 11.51 6.87
CA ASN A 89 17.10 11.79 8.22
C ASN A 89 17.14 10.52 9.13
N TYR A 90 16.54 9.42 8.71
CA TYR A 90 16.57 8.17 9.46
C TYR A 90 17.89 7.43 9.24
N PRO A 91 18.47 6.83 10.31
CA PRO A 91 19.68 6.03 10.18
C PRO A 91 19.46 4.77 9.33
N ASP A 92 20.54 4.28 8.73
CA ASP A 92 20.56 3.00 8.03
C ASP A 92 20.28 1.85 9.01
N ASP A 93 19.56 0.82 8.55
CA ASP A 93 19.23 -0.38 9.32
C ASP A 93 18.58 -0.11 10.70
N ALA A 94 17.92 1.04 10.87
CA ALA A 94 17.30 1.43 12.15
C ALA A 94 16.08 0.56 12.52
N PHE A 95 15.47 -0.10 11.52
CA PHE A 95 14.28 -0.93 11.67
C PHE A 95 14.48 -2.30 11.01
N ASP A 96 13.78 -3.31 11.54
CA ASP A 96 13.75 -4.63 10.90
C ASP A 96 12.87 -4.62 9.66
N TYR A 97 11.76 -3.85 9.73
CA TYR A 97 10.84 -3.63 8.60
C TYR A 97 10.46 -2.16 8.49
N VAL A 98 10.40 -1.67 7.26
CA VAL A 98 9.76 -0.39 6.94
C VAL A 98 8.57 -0.68 6.03
N ILE A 99 7.39 -0.19 6.38
CA ILE A 99 6.16 -0.46 5.68
C ILE A 99 5.70 0.80 4.96
N LEU A 100 5.22 0.66 3.73
CA LEU A 100 4.59 1.70 2.93
C LEU A 100 3.28 1.13 2.39
N SER A 101 2.21 1.24 3.19
CA SER A 101 0.91 0.68 2.83
C SER A 101 0.05 1.72 2.11
N GLN A 102 -0.33 1.45 0.87
CA GLN A 102 -1.21 2.29 0.04
C GLN A 102 -0.73 3.76 -0.09
N THR A 103 0.58 4.00 0.01
CA THR A 103 1.16 5.36 0.06
C THR A 103 2.11 5.63 -1.10
N LEU A 104 2.72 4.59 -1.71
CA LEU A 104 3.70 4.74 -2.78
C LEU A 104 3.22 5.63 -3.94
N GLN A 105 1.98 5.45 -4.37
CA GLN A 105 1.36 6.19 -5.47
C GLN A 105 1.05 7.65 -5.12
N ALA A 106 1.13 8.03 -3.85
CA ALA A 106 0.92 9.40 -3.37
C ALA A 106 2.23 10.17 -3.16
N THR A 107 3.38 9.50 -3.20
CA THR A 107 4.70 10.15 -3.07
C THR A 107 5.11 10.81 -4.39
N ARG A 108 5.89 11.90 -4.30
CA ARG A 108 6.38 12.63 -5.47
C ARG A 108 7.53 11.92 -6.18
N GLN A 109 8.34 11.18 -5.42
CA GLN A 109 9.53 10.48 -5.90
C GLN A 109 9.52 9.00 -5.46
N PRO A 110 8.62 8.16 -6.00
CA PRO A 110 8.43 6.78 -5.53
C PRO A 110 9.71 5.93 -5.51
N LYS A 111 10.59 6.11 -6.51
CA LYS A 111 11.88 5.41 -6.59
C LYS A 111 12.78 5.78 -5.41
N VAL A 112 12.96 7.08 -5.14
CA VAL A 112 13.79 7.58 -4.02
C VAL A 112 13.22 7.15 -2.68
N VAL A 113 11.89 7.21 -2.55
CA VAL A 113 11.22 6.71 -1.33
C VAL A 113 11.50 5.22 -1.14
N LEU A 114 11.35 4.39 -2.17
CA LEU A 114 11.61 2.95 -2.10
C LEU A 114 13.07 2.64 -1.71
N GLU A 115 14.03 3.36 -2.30
CA GLU A 115 15.45 3.24 -1.94
C GLU A 115 15.69 3.60 -0.46
N ASN A 116 15.05 4.66 0.05
CA ASN A 116 15.13 5.03 1.47
C ASN A 116 14.47 3.99 2.38
N LEU A 117 13.33 3.41 2.02
CA LEU A 117 12.72 2.33 2.81
C LEU A 117 13.70 1.17 2.99
N LEU A 118 14.39 0.79 1.91
CA LEU A 118 15.37 -0.31 1.92
C LEU A 118 16.69 0.07 2.60
N ARG A 119 17.03 1.35 2.68
CA ARG A 119 18.16 1.83 3.46
C ARG A 119 17.88 1.81 4.97
N ILE A 120 16.72 2.31 5.36
CA ILE A 120 16.29 2.45 6.77
C ILE A 120 15.95 1.09 7.38
N GLY A 121 15.32 0.22 6.59
CA GLY A 121 14.91 -1.12 7.02
C GLY A 121 15.73 -2.22 6.40
N ARG A 122 15.91 -3.31 7.16
CA ARG A 122 16.48 -4.55 6.62
C ARG A 122 15.56 -5.16 5.56
N ARG A 123 14.26 -4.90 5.69
CA ARG A 123 13.20 -5.28 4.74
C ARG A 123 12.22 -4.14 4.56
N ALA A 124 11.65 -4.03 3.37
CA ALA A 124 10.55 -3.13 3.11
C ALA A 124 9.30 -3.94 2.73
N ILE A 125 8.13 -3.52 3.21
CA ILE A 125 6.85 -4.06 2.77
C ILE A 125 6.09 -2.92 2.08
N VAL A 126 5.69 -3.15 0.83
CA VAL A 126 4.99 -2.14 0.04
C VAL A 126 3.67 -2.71 -0.44
N SER A 127 2.58 -1.99 -0.23
CA SER A 127 1.29 -2.31 -0.84
C SER A 127 0.76 -1.12 -1.64
N PHE A 128 0.07 -1.40 -2.74
CA PHE A 128 -0.52 -0.38 -3.61
C PHE A 128 -1.69 -0.94 -4.42
N PRO A 129 -2.64 -0.07 -4.83
CA PRO A 129 -3.71 -0.45 -5.75
C PRO A 129 -3.15 -0.65 -7.16
N ASN A 130 -3.57 -1.73 -7.81
CA ASN A 130 -3.09 -2.08 -9.15
C ASN A 130 -3.98 -1.43 -10.23
N PHE A 131 -3.47 -0.41 -10.91
CA PHE A 131 -4.15 0.20 -12.06
C PHE A 131 -4.25 -0.73 -13.28
N GLY A 132 -3.48 -1.82 -13.32
CA GLY A 132 -3.56 -2.86 -14.34
C GLY A 132 -4.75 -3.81 -14.19
N PHE A 133 -5.55 -3.69 -13.12
CA PHE A 133 -6.70 -4.55 -12.84
C PHE A 133 -7.76 -4.49 -13.96
N TRP A 134 -8.33 -5.65 -14.34
CA TRP A 134 -9.21 -5.76 -15.50
C TRP A 134 -10.44 -4.83 -15.45
N ARG A 135 -11.03 -4.61 -14.25
CA ARG A 135 -12.18 -3.70 -14.12
C ARG A 135 -11.81 -2.26 -14.44
N MET A 136 -10.62 -1.80 -14.03
CA MET A 136 -10.14 -0.47 -14.36
C MET A 136 -9.94 -0.30 -15.85
N ARG A 137 -9.33 -1.31 -16.51
CA ARG A 137 -9.15 -1.30 -17.97
C ARG A 137 -10.48 -1.25 -18.69
N LEU A 138 -11.47 -2.04 -18.23
CA LEU A 138 -12.80 -2.09 -18.84
C LEU A 138 -13.56 -0.79 -18.64
N GLN A 139 -13.52 -0.20 -17.44
CA GLN A 139 -14.14 1.10 -17.18
C GLN A 139 -13.57 2.19 -18.08
N LEU A 140 -12.23 2.24 -18.25
CA LEU A 140 -11.58 3.20 -19.13
C LEU A 140 -11.93 2.94 -20.60
N LEU A 141 -11.88 1.69 -21.05
CA LEU A 141 -12.12 1.30 -22.43
C LEU A 141 -13.56 1.58 -22.88
N ILE A 142 -14.54 1.25 -22.05
CA ILE A 142 -15.97 1.39 -22.40
C ILE A 142 -16.51 2.76 -22.02
N GLY A 143 -16.18 3.22 -20.81
CA GLY A 143 -16.73 4.45 -20.26
C GLY A 143 -15.97 5.72 -20.65
N GLY A 144 -14.70 5.60 -21.06
CA GLY A 144 -13.84 6.75 -21.37
C GLY A 144 -13.57 7.68 -20.18
N HIS A 145 -13.87 7.23 -18.96
CA HIS A 145 -13.66 7.98 -17.72
C HIS A 145 -12.61 7.31 -16.86
N MET A 146 -11.89 8.13 -16.03
CA MET A 146 -10.95 7.60 -15.04
C MET A 146 -11.67 6.60 -14.12
N PRO A 147 -11.13 5.38 -13.99
CA PRO A 147 -11.78 4.33 -13.24
C PRO A 147 -11.79 4.65 -11.74
N ARG A 148 -12.85 4.17 -11.07
CA ARG A 148 -12.99 4.20 -9.62
C ARG A 148 -13.30 2.80 -9.11
N THR A 149 -12.68 2.43 -8.00
CA THR A 149 -12.95 1.18 -7.28
C THR A 149 -13.13 1.48 -5.80
N GLU A 150 -13.48 0.48 -5.01
CA GLU A 150 -13.56 0.63 -3.55
C GLU A 150 -12.21 1.04 -2.93
N ASN A 151 -11.11 0.57 -3.51
CA ASN A 151 -9.75 0.93 -3.09
C ASN A 151 -9.25 2.25 -3.69
N LEU A 152 -9.94 2.80 -4.70
CA LEU A 152 -9.65 4.09 -5.34
C LEU A 152 -10.95 4.87 -5.54
N PRO A 153 -11.60 5.31 -4.45
CA PRO A 153 -12.93 5.94 -4.53
C PRO A 153 -12.89 7.41 -5.00
N ALA A 154 -11.74 8.07 -4.83
CA ALA A 154 -11.61 9.49 -5.11
C ALA A 154 -11.74 9.82 -6.60
N SER A 155 -12.24 11.02 -6.89
CA SER A 155 -12.25 11.58 -8.24
C SER A 155 -10.83 11.88 -8.71
N TRP A 156 -10.60 11.89 -10.04
CA TRP A 156 -9.28 12.19 -10.61
C TRP A 156 -8.73 13.56 -10.19
N TYR A 157 -9.59 14.51 -9.84
CA TYR A 157 -9.23 15.87 -9.41
C TYR A 157 -9.13 16.01 -7.87
N ASP A 158 -9.50 15.00 -7.10
CA ASP A 158 -9.57 15.03 -5.62
C ASP A 158 -8.83 13.84 -4.98
N THR A 159 -7.94 13.22 -5.75
CA THR A 159 -7.14 12.08 -5.28
C THR A 159 -5.76 12.52 -4.83
N ALA A 160 -5.27 11.94 -3.74
CA ALA A 160 -3.87 12.05 -3.32
C ALA A 160 -2.94 11.22 -4.22
N ASN A 161 -3.48 10.28 -5.02
CA ASN A 161 -2.69 9.41 -5.87
C ASN A 161 -2.22 10.15 -7.12
N ILE A 162 -0.96 10.51 -7.18
CA ILE A 162 -0.34 11.22 -8.31
C ILE A 162 0.39 10.30 -9.30
N HIS A 163 0.70 9.08 -8.88
CA HIS A 163 1.29 8.05 -9.74
C HIS A 163 0.38 6.84 -9.84
N PHE A 164 0.10 6.41 -11.06
CA PHE A 164 -0.71 5.23 -11.34
C PHE A 164 0.22 4.10 -11.74
N CYS A 165 0.49 3.18 -10.82
CA CYS A 165 1.32 2.03 -11.12
C CYS A 165 0.52 0.74 -11.26
N THR A 166 1.05 -0.17 -12.02
CA THR A 166 0.56 -1.55 -12.11
C THR A 166 1.52 -2.49 -11.40
N ILE A 167 1.08 -3.73 -11.12
CA ILE A 167 1.98 -4.76 -10.57
C ILE A 167 3.20 -4.95 -11.47
N LYS A 168 3.03 -4.88 -12.80
CA LYS A 168 4.16 -5.01 -13.74
C LYS A 168 5.14 -3.85 -13.64
N ASP A 169 4.65 -2.61 -13.61
CA ASP A 169 5.51 -1.43 -13.49
C ASP A 169 6.34 -1.49 -12.20
N PHE A 170 5.71 -1.95 -11.09
CA PHE A 170 6.42 -2.09 -9.82
C PHE A 170 7.50 -3.17 -9.85
N VAL A 171 7.23 -4.31 -10.50
CA VAL A 171 8.22 -5.38 -10.70
C VAL A 171 9.39 -4.88 -11.56
N GLU A 172 9.11 -4.16 -12.65
CA GLU A 172 10.12 -3.55 -13.51
C GLU A 172 10.98 -2.52 -12.75
N LEU A 173 10.36 -1.70 -11.89
CA LEU A 173 11.08 -0.79 -10.99
C LEU A 173 12.00 -1.55 -10.01
N CYS A 174 11.52 -2.62 -9.39
CA CYS A 174 12.33 -3.45 -8.48
C CYS A 174 13.55 -4.05 -9.22
N ASP A 175 13.36 -4.51 -10.44
CA ASP A 175 14.46 -5.03 -11.28
C ASP A 175 15.46 -3.92 -11.63
N GLU A 176 14.99 -2.72 -11.99
CA GLU A 176 15.83 -1.55 -12.32
C GLU A 176 16.73 -1.14 -11.14
N ILE A 177 16.19 -1.13 -9.91
CA ILE A 177 16.93 -0.75 -8.70
C ILE A 177 17.59 -1.95 -8.01
N HIS A 178 17.61 -3.12 -8.64
CA HIS A 178 18.24 -4.35 -8.15
C HIS A 178 17.76 -4.80 -6.78
N VAL A 179 16.47 -4.64 -6.50
CA VAL A 179 15.84 -5.05 -5.25
C VAL A 179 15.39 -6.51 -5.35
N LYS A 180 15.64 -7.27 -4.29
CA LYS A 180 15.19 -8.66 -4.19
C LYS A 180 13.75 -8.70 -3.65
N MET A 181 12.84 -9.29 -4.40
CA MET A 181 11.50 -9.63 -3.93
C MET A 181 11.56 -10.96 -3.15
N GLU A 182 11.40 -10.92 -1.83
CA GLU A 182 11.38 -12.11 -0.97
C GLU A 182 10.02 -12.81 -1.02
N ARG A 183 8.94 -12.01 -1.05
CA ARG A 183 7.56 -12.49 -1.17
C ARG A 183 6.73 -11.45 -1.93
N ALA A 184 5.83 -11.94 -2.77
CA ALA A 184 4.86 -11.13 -3.47
C ALA A 184 3.49 -11.80 -3.38
N GLU A 185 2.45 -11.01 -3.18
CA GLU A 185 1.06 -11.45 -3.16
C GLU A 185 0.21 -10.44 -3.93
N ALA A 186 -0.78 -10.92 -4.65
CA ALA A 186 -1.82 -10.09 -5.23
C ALA A 186 -3.15 -10.40 -4.54
N LEU A 187 -3.90 -9.38 -4.18
CA LEU A 187 -5.22 -9.52 -3.56
C LEU A 187 -6.31 -9.31 -4.61
N ASP A 188 -7.36 -10.13 -4.54
CA ASP A 188 -8.55 -9.96 -5.36
C ASP A 188 -9.48 -8.86 -4.81
N LEU A 189 -10.63 -8.64 -5.44
CA LEU A 189 -11.68 -7.70 -5.01
C LEU A 189 -12.19 -7.91 -3.58
N TYR A 190 -12.02 -9.11 -3.05
CA TYR A 190 -12.48 -9.48 -1.71
C TYR A 190 -11.34 -9.46 -0.69
N GLY A 191 -10.16 -8.96 -1.08
CA GLY A 191 -8.97 -8.95 -0.25
C GLY A 191 -8.36 -10.33 -0.03
N ARG A 192 -8.67 -11.32 -0.88
CA ARG A 192 -8.15 -12.68 -0.77
C ARG A 192 -6.89 -12.82 -1.61
N PRO A 193 -5.82 -13.44 -1.08
CA PRO A 193 -4.62 -13.70 -1.87
C PRO A 193 -4.91 -14.61 -3.06
N LEU A 194 -4.40 -14.24 -4.22
CA LEU A 194 -4.39 -15.11 -5.40
C LEU A 194 -3.35 -16.20 -5.17
N ARG A 195 -3.80 -17.37 -4.66
CA ARG A 195 -2.97 -18.46 -4.14
C ARG A 195 -2.10 -19.20 -5.16
N LEU A 196 -2.14 -18.84 -6.43
CA LEU A 196 -1.37 -19.49 -7.48
C LEU A 196 -0.14 -18.62 -7.81
N ARG A 197 1.03 -19.27 -7.91
CA ARG A 197 2.24 -18.65 -8.53
C ARG A 197 2.01 -18.50 -10.03
N LEU A 198 1.26 -17.48 -10.39
CA LEU A 198 0.92 -17.17 -11.76
C LEU A 198 1.93 -16.17 -12.33
N PRO A 199 2.12 -16.13 -13.66
CA PRO A 199 2.92 -15.10 -14.30
C PRO A 199 2.43 -13.69 -13.95
N TRP A 200 3.34 -12.71 -13.90
CA TRP A 200 3.02 -11.32 -13.52
C TRP A 200 1.87 -10.71 -14.32
N TRP A 201 1.70 -11.09 -15.59
CA TRP A 201 0.59 -10.57 -16.40
C TRP A 201 -0.80 -11.01 -15.89
N VAL A 202 -0.89 -12.21 -15.28
CA VAL A 202 -2.14 -12.69 -14.66
C VAL A 202 -2.43 -11.92 -13.39
N TRP A 203 -1.43 -11.75 -12.52
CA TRP A 203 -1.58 -10.94 -11.32
C TRP A 203 -1.91 -9.49 -11.67
N ASN A 204 -1.28 -8.96 -12.70
CA ASN A 204 -1.55 -7.61 -13.20
C ASN A 204 -2.98 -7.43 -13.73
N LEU A 205 -3.58 -8.51 -14.24
CA LEU A 205 -4.95 -8.48 -14.75
C LEU A 205 -6.00 -8.73 -13.68
N PHE A 206 -5.77 -9.67 -12.77
CA PHE A 206 -6.77 -10.13 -11.80
C PHE A 206 -6.54 -9.67 -10.35
N GLY A 207 -5.35 -9.20 -10.01
CA GLY A 207 -5.06 -8.59 -8.73
C GLY A 207 -5.53 -7.14 -8.68
N GLU A 208 -6.31 -6.78 -7.67
CA GLU A 208 -6.72 -5.40 -7.42
C GLU A 208 -5.66 -4.64 -6.63
N GLN A 209 -4.91 -5.35 -5.78
CA GLN A 209 -3.81 -4.79 -5.00
C GLN A 209 -2.59 -5.70 -5.10
N GLY A 210 -1.40 -5.09 -5.05
CA GLY A 210 -0.13 -5.78 -4.87
C GLY A 210 0.42 -5.57 -3.47
N VAL A 211 1.00 -6.61 -2.86
CA VAL A 211 1.73 -6.56 -1.58
C VAL A 211 3.06 -7.27 -1.76
N PHE A 212 4.15 -6.58 -1.48
CA PHE A 212 5.50 -7.04 -1.74
C PHE A 212 6.37 -6.93 -0.49
N LEU A 213 7.07 -8.00 -0.15
CA LEU A 213 8.16 -8.02 0.82
C LEU A 213 9.48 -7.98 0.07
N LEU A 214 10.25 -6.96 0.34
CA LEU A 214 11.48 -6.62 -0.36
C LEU A 214 12.69 -6.64 0.58
N SER A 215 13.85 -6.93 0.03
CA SER A 215 15.14 -6.74 0.69
C SER A 215 16.17 -6.18 -0.28
N ARG A 216 17.25 -5.62 0.25
CA ARG A 216 18.38 -5.21 -0.59
C ARG A 216 18.90 -6.41 -1.39
N GLY A 217 19.10 -6.22 -2.69
CA GLY A 217 19.84 -7.18 -3.51
C GLY A 217 21.25 -7.31 -2.91
N GLY A 218 21.71 -8.53 -2.66
CA GLY A 218 23.12 -8.71 -2.27
C GLY A 218 24.01 -8.25 -3.44
N GLU A 219 25.05 -7.49 -3.14
CA GLU A 219 26.13 -7.30 -4.10
C GLU A 219 26.61 -8.68 -4.58
N LYS A 220 26.58 -8.87 -5.90
CA LYS A 220 27.17 -10.06 -6.54
C LYS A 220 28.67 -9.90 -6.63
#